data_5f968f75cdbedfd34d919667033cd6a5
#
_entry.id   5f968f75cdbedfd34d919667033cd6a5
#
_cell.length_a   1.000
_cell.length_b   1.000
_cell.length_c   1.000
_cell.angle_alpha   90.00
_cell.angle_beta   90.00
_cell.angle_gamma   90.00
#
_symmetry.space_group_name_H-M   'P 1'
#
loop_
_entity.id
_entity.type
_entity.pdbx_description
1 polymer ?
#
loop_
_entity_poly.entity_id
_entity_poly.type
_entity_poly.pdbx_seq_one_letter_code
_entity_poly.pdbx_strand_id
1 'polypeptide(L)'
;MSIILFIIVIALLAMIISSTVRIVPQAHAYVVERLGAYQGTWSVGLHVKVPFIDRVARKVNLKEQVVDFPPQPVITKDNVTMQIDTVVYFQITDPKLYSYGVENPIMAIENLTATTLRNVIGDLELDETLTSRETINTQTVSYTHLRAHETSAHLV
;
A
#
# COMPACT_ATOMS: atom_id res chain seq x y z
N MET A 1 46.01 1.70 30.29
CA MET A 1 44.71 2.42 30.37
C MET A 1 44.38 3.13 29.06
N SER A 2 45.27 3.95 28.49
CA SER A 2 44.99 4.72 27.24
C SER A 2 44.70 3.87 26.00
N ILE A 3 45.40 2.73 25.81
CA ILE A 3 45.17 1.85 24.64
C ILE A 3 43.79 1.18 24.70
N ILE A 4 43.35 0.75 25.89
CA ILE A 4 42.03 0.13 26.06
C ILE A 4 40.92 1.14 25.76
N LEU A 5 41.07 2.36 26.28
CA LEU A 5 40.14 3.46 26.02
C LEU A 5 40.05 3.77 24.51
N PHE A 6 41.20 3.80 23.83
CA PHE A 6 41.26 4.04 22.39
C PHE A 6 40.55 2.95 21.57
N ILE A 7 40.73 1.67 21.94
CA ILE A 7 40.04 0.55 21.31
C ILE A 7 38.52 0.65 21.54
N ILE A 8 38.07 1.00 22.73
CA ILE A 8 36.66 1.18 23.04
C ILE A 8 36.05 2.30 22.20
N VAL A 9 36.71 3.42 22.03
CA VAL A 9 36.25 4.55 21.22
C VAL A 9 36.13 4.17 19.77
N ILE A 10 37.14 3.45 19.19
CA ILE A 10 37.08 2.97 17.81
C ILE A 10 35.95 1.96 17.63
N ALA A 11 35.74 1.02 18.53
CA ALA A 11 34.66 0.05 18.47
C ALA A 11 33.30 0.74 18.53
N LEU A 12 33.13 1.74 19.35
CA LEU A 12 31.91 2.52 19.47
C LEU A 12 31.65 3.33 18.20
N LEU A 13 32.68 3.91 17.61
CA LEU A 13 32.59 4.66 16.34
C LEU A 13 32.24 3.74 15.18
N ALA A 14 32.85 2.55 15.09
CA ALA A 14 32.54 1.55 14.11
C ALA A 14 31.09 1.03 14.24
N MET A 15 30.60 0.86 15.46
CA MET A 15 29.21 0.48 15.75
C MET A 15 28.23 1.55 15.27
N ILE A 16 28.51 2.83 15.50
CA ILE A 16 27.69 3.95 15.04
C ILE A 16 27.66 3.99 13.50
N ILE A 17 28.81 3.86 12.85
CA ILE A 17 28.93 3.89 11.38
C ILE A 17 28.14 2.71 10.76
N SER A 18 28.28 1.51 11.30
CA SER A 18 27.54 0.34 10.80
C SER A 18 26.01 0.46 10.96
N SER A 19 25.56 1.13 12.02
CA SER A 19 24.14 1.42 12.27
C SER A 19 23.57 2.52 11.36
N THR A 20 24.42 3.33 10.77
CA THR A 20 24.06 4.51 9.97
C THR A 20 23.69 4.13 8.53
N VAL A 21 24.31 3.08 7.99
CA VAL A 21 24.11 2.67 6.59
C VAL A 21 22.93 1.69 6.46
N ARG A 22 22.03 1.98 5.53
CA ARG A 22 20.91 1.10 5.17
C ARG A 22 20.84 0.91 3.67
N ILE A 23 20.62 -0.33 3.25
CA ILE A 23 20.44 -0.70 1.85
C ILE A 23 18.95 -0.98 1.65
N VAL A 24 18.36 -0.30 0.68
CA VAL A 24 16.99 -0.53 0.22
C VAL A 24 17.04 -1.49 -0.96
N PRO A 25 16.45 -2.69 -0.84
CA PRO A 25 16.46 -3.65 -1.94
C PRO A 25 15.55 -3.22 -3.08
N GLN A 26 15.72 -3.88 -4.23
CA GLN A 26 14.90 -3.69 -5.43
C GLN A 26 13.41 -3.86 -5.13
N ALA A 27 12.58 -3.04 -5.79
CA ALA A 27 11.12 -3.05 -5.65
C ALA A 27 10.62 -2.79 -4.20
N HIS A 28 11.42 -2.11 -3.39
CA HIS A 28 11.01 -1.62 -2.07
C HIS A 28 11.25 -0.11 -1.95
N ALA A 29 10.42 0.53 -1.14
CA ALA A 29 10.65 1.90 -0.69
C ALA A 29 10.52 1.95 0.84
N TYR A 30 11.39 2.73 1.48
CA TYR A 30 11.34 2.91 2.92
C TYR A 30 10.88 4.33 3.23
N VAL A 31 9.81 4.43 3.99
CA VAL A 31 9.32 5.70 4.52
C VAL A 31 10.06 5.99 5.80
N VAL A 32 10.73 7.14 5.84
CA VAL A 32 11.60 7.53 6.95
C VAL A 32 11.02 8.73 7.67
N GLU A 33 11.00 8.62 8.98
CA GLU A 33 10.62 9.66 9.92
C GLU A 33 11.84 10.18 10.65
N ARG A 34 11.85 11.49 10.88
CA ARG A 34 12.79 12.17 11.75
C ARG A 34 12.06 12.77 12.93
N LEU A 35 12.32 12.26 14.13
CA LEU A 35 11.65 12.70 15.37
C LEU A 35 10.11 12.69 15.26
N GLY A 36 9.55 11.70 14.55
CA GLY A 36 8.10 11.57 14.36
C GLY A 36 7.52 12.33 13.15
N ALA A 37 8.31 13.18 12.48
CA ALA A 37 7.88 13.86 11.26
C ALA A 37 8.36 13.12 10.01
N TYR A 38 7.53 13.11 8.95
CA TYR A 38 7.93 12.56 7.66
C TYR A 38 9.15 13.31 7.11
N GLN A 39 10.26 12.59 6.92
CA GLN A 39 11.50 13.15 6.36
C GLN A 39 11.60 12.91 4.86
N GLY A 40 11.19 11.74 4.38
CA GLY A 40 11.29 11.37 2.98
C GLY A 40 11.05 9.90 2.73
N THR A 41 11.00 9.55 1.46
CA THR A 41 10.89 8.15 1.00
C THR A 41 12.21 7.76 0.33
N TRP A 42 12.83 6.72 0.84
CA TRP A 42 14.05 6.17 0.27
C TRP A 42 13.72 5.16 -0.83
N SER A 43 14.22 5.42 -2.02
CA SER A 43 14.19 4.51 -3.15
C SER A 43 15.29 3.45 -3.03
N VAL A 44 15.36 2.58 -4.02
CA VAL A 44 16.40 1.53 -4.13
C VAL A 44 17.80 2.13 -4.06
N GLY A 45 18.66 1.50 -3.28
CA GLY A 45 20.06 1.90 -3.16
C GLY A 45 20.54 2.04 -1.72
N LEU A 46 21.68 2.68 -1.58
CA LEU A 46 22.34 2.91 -0.32
C LEU A 46 21.92 4.27 0.25
N HIS A 47 21.43 4.26 1.48
CA HIS A 47 21.00 5.44 2.20
C HIS A 47 21.69 5.54 3.56
N VAL A 48 21.91 6.77 3.98
CA VAL A 48 22.52 7.10 5.26
C VAL A 48 21.44 7.64 6.19
N LYS A 49 21.25 6.99 7.33
CA LYS A 49 20.35 7.48 8.38
C LYS A 49 21.15 8.02 9.56
N VAL A 50 20.62 9.04 10.20
CA VAL A 50 21.17 9.51 11.47
C VAL A 50 20.69 8.58 12.59
N PRO A 51 21.60 7.84 13.29
CA PRO A 51 21.20 6.98 14.38
C PRO A 51 20.50 7.80 15.46
N PHE A 52 19.53 7.20 16.15
CA PHE A 52 18.66 7.77 17.19
C PHE A 52 17.64 8.81 16.71
N ILE A 53 17.88 9.55 15.63
CA ILE A 53 17.00 10.61 15.13
C ILE A 53 16.09 10.09 13.99
N ASP A 54 16.66 9.34 13.05
CA ASP A 54 15.94 8.81 11.89
C ASP A 54 15.42 7.40 12.18
N ARG A 55 14.14 7.19 11.89
CA ARG A 55 13.46 5.90 12.03
C ARG A 55 12.85 5.50 10.69
N VAL A 56 13.02 4.24 10.31
CA VAL A 56 12.23 3.65 9.21
C VAL A 56 10.84 3.34 9.77
N ALA A 57 9.85 4.14 9.39
CA ALA A 57 8.48 4.00 9.86
C ALA A 57 7.77 2.82 9.16
N ARG A 58 7.91 2.72 7.84
CA ARG A 58 7.29 1.64 7.07
C ARG A 58 8.20 1.21 5.91
N LYS A 59 8.22 -0.09 5.66
CA LYS A 59 8.84 -0.69 4.48
C LYS A 59 7.72 -1.07 3.53
N VAL A 60 7.72 -0.49 2.34
CA VAL A 60 6.66 -0.67 1.34
C VAL A 60 7.19 -1.51 0.20
N ASN A 61 6.46 -2.55 -0.17
CA ASN A 61 6.75 -3.36 -1.35
C ASN A 61 6.06 -2.73 -2.56
N LEU A 62 6.85 -2.43 -3.59
CA LEU A 62 6.36 -1.78 -4.83
C LEU A 62 6.02 -2.80 -5.94
N LYS A 63 6.17 -4.10 -5.67
CA LYS A 63 5.71 -5.13 -6.60
C LYS A 63 4.19 -5.15 -6.63
N GLU A 64 3.65 -5.60 -7.74
CA GLU A 64 2.24 -5.95 -7.82
C GLU A 64 1.89 -7.01 -6.76
N GLN A 65 0.81 -6.79 -6.07
CA GLN A 65 0.30 -7.65 -5.01
C GLN A 65 -1.09 -8.13 -5.38
N VAL A 66 -1.41 -9.33 -4.95
CA VAL A 66 -2.70 -9.97 -5.16
C VAL A 66 -3.35 -10.18 -3.81
N VAL A 67 -4.60 -9.73 -3.68
CA VAL A 67 -5.42 -9.99 -2.50
C VAL A 67 -6.71 -10.64 -2.93
N ASP A 68 -7.01 -11.75 -2.31
CA ASP A 68 -8.26 -12.49 -2.45
C ASP A 68 -9.19 -12.09 -1.31
N PHE A 69 -10.35 -11.55 -1.67
CA PHE A 69 -11.36 -11.13 -0.70
C PHE A 69 -12.44 -12.21 -0.56
N PRO A 70 -13.01 -12.36 0.64
CA PRO A 70 -14.06 -13.35 0.87
C PRO A 70 -15.27 -13.08 -0.02
N PRO A 71 -16.01 -14.14 -0.43
CA PRO A 71 -17.22 -14.02 -1.23
C PRO A 71 -18.23 -13.06 -0.60
N GLN A 72 -18.75 -12.14 -1.40
CA GLN A 72 -19.71 -11.15 -0.94
C GLN A 72 -21.09 -11.36 -1.59
N PRO A 73 -22.18 -11.30 -0.80
CA PRO A 73 -23.52 -11.37 -1.36
C PRO A 73 -23.88 -10.06 -2.06
N VAL A 74 -24.35 -10.15 -3.27
CA VAL A 74 -24.90 -9.04 -4.06
C VAL A 74 -26.26 -9.42 -4.60
N ILE A 75 -27.07 -8.40 -4.90
CA ILE A 75 -28.43 -8.58 -5.43
C ILE A 75 -28.45 -7.92 -6.79
N THR A 76 -28.87 -8.66 -7.81
CA THR A 76 -29.05 -8.21 -9.18
C THR A 76 -30.33 -7.38 -9.34
N LYS A 77 -30.50 -6.71 -10.47
CA LYS A 77 -31.68 -5.88 -10.78
C LYS A 77 -32.98 -6.69 -10.78
N ASP A 78 -32.95 -7.94 -11.18
CA ASP A 78 -34.07 -8.90 -11.17
C ASP A 78 -34.28 -9.57 -9.79
N ASN A 79 -33.66 -9.00 -8.73
CA ASN A 79 -33.82 -9.41 -7.32
C ASN A 79 -33.29 -10.84 -7.03
N VAL A 80 -32.29 -11.29 -7.77
CA VAL A 80 -31.59 -12.56 -7.49
C VAL A 80 -30.36 -12.30 -6.64
N THR A 81 -30.22 -13.05 -5.53
CA THR A 81 -29.02 -13.00 -4.67
C THR A 81 -27.97 -13.95 -5.19
N MET A 82 -26.76 -13.44 -5.43
CA MET A 82 -25.59 -14.25 -5.82
C MET A 82 -24.38 -13.92 -4.93
N GLN A 83 -23.42 -14.85 -4.89
CA GLN A 83 -22.14 -14.61 -4.21
C GLN A 83 -21.06 -14.41 -5.25
N ILE A 84 -20.21 -13.42 -5.01
CA ILE A 84 -19.12 -13.05 -5.92
C ILE A 84 -17.81 -13.14 -5.20
N ASP A 85 -16.91 -13.95 -5.74
CA ASP A 85 -15.51 -14.01 -5.38
C ASP A 85 -14.75 -12.89 -6.11
N THR A 86 -13.89 -12.20 -5.38
CA THR A 86 -13.16 -11.05 -5.93
C THR A 86 -11.67 -11.16 -5.62
N VAL A 87 -10.87 -11.17 -6.68
CA VAL A 87 -9.40 -11.09 -6.59
C VAL A 87 -8.96 -9.74 -7.13
N VAL A 88 -8.24 -8.99 -6.32
CA VAL A 88 -7.75 -7.66 -6.69
C VAL A 88 -6.24 -7.66 -6.83
N TYR A 89 -5.77 -7.19 -7.99
CA TYR A 89 -4.37 -6.91 -8.28
C TYR A 89 -4.13 -5.42 -8.05
N PHE A 90 -3.15 -5.07 -7.24
CA PHE A 90 -2.81 -3.68 -7.01
C PHE A 90 -1.30 -3.49 -6.84
N GLN A 91 -0.84 -2.29 -7.17
CA GLN A 91 0.55 -1.88 -7.00
C GLN A 91 0.60 -0.55 -6.27
N ILE A 92 1.53 -0.43 -5.32
CA ILE A 92 1.72 0.81 -4.57
C ILE A 92 2.62 1.73 -5.39
N THR A 93 2.08 2.86 -5.84
CA THR A 93 2.81 3.89 -6.60
C THR A 93 3.38 4.96 -5.71
N ASP A 94 2.67 5.34 -4.65
CA ASP A 94 3.12 6.34 -3.66
C ASP A 94 3.23 5.73 -2.26
N PRO A 95 4.47 5.44 -1.80
CA PRO A 95 4.71 4.88 -0.46
C PRO A 95 4.31 5.82 0.68
N LYS A 96 4.35 7.14 0.47
CA LYS A 96 3.97 8.14 1.48
C LYS A 96 2.46 8.10 1.71
N LEU A 97 1.66 8.19 0.64
CA LEU A 97 0.20 8.11 0.73
C LEU A 97 -0.25 6.75 1.28
N TYR A 98 0.38 5.66 0.87
CA TYR A 98 0.11 4.34 1.41
C TYR A 98 0.38 4.24 2.92
N SER A 99 1.36 5.00 3.44
CA SER A 99 1.76 4.92 4.85
C SER A 99 0.96 5.83 5.77
N TYR A 100 0.51 6.97 5.27
CA TYR A 100 -0.12 8.03 6.07
C TYR A 100 -1.51 8.45 5.59
N GLY A 101 -1.88 8.12 4.36
CA GLY A 101 -3.16 8.55 3.79
C GLY A 101 -4.35 7.77 4.34
N VAL A 102 -4.18 6.48 4.61
CA VAL A 102 -5.24 5.59 5.11
C VAL A 102 -4.65 4.66 6.16
N GLU A 103 -5.35 4.46 7.26
CA GLU A 103 -4.91 3.59 8.35
C GLU A 103 -4.75 2.13 7.88
N ASN A 104 -5.76 1.61 7.17
CA ASN A 104 -5.75 0.26 6.61
C ASN A 104 -6.08 0.28 5.11
N PRO A 105 -5.07 0.44 4.24
CA PRO A 105 -5.28 0.54 2.79
C PRO A 105 -5.94 -0.70 2.17
N ILE A 106 -5.61 -1.89 2.65
CA ILE A 106 -6.18 -3.15 2.13
C ILE A 106 -7.68 -3.22 2.41
N MET A 107 -8.11 -2.90 3.62
CA MET A 107 -9.52 -2.84 3.98
C MET A 107 -10.27 -1.74 3.20
N ALA A 108 -9.61 -0.62 2.93
CA ALA A 108 -10.19 0.44 2.11
C ALA A 108 -10.43 -0.03 0.66
N ILE A 109 -9.47 -0.75 0.08
CA ILE A 109 -9.60 -1.37 -1.26
C ILE A 109 -10.74 -2.39 -1.25
N GLU A 110 -10.81 -3.26 -0.26
CA GLU A 110 -11.86 -4.26 -0.09
C GLU A 110 -13.26 -3.61 -0.09
N ASN A 111 -13.47 -2.65 0.80
CA ASN A 111 -14.76 -1.97 0.92
C ASN A 111 -15.14 -1.19 -0.35
N LEU A 112 -14.17 -0.55 -0.99
CA LEU A 112 -14.39 0.17 -2.24
C LEU A 112 -14.78 -0.79 -3.37
N THR A 113 -14.04 -1.90 -3.51
CA THR A 113 -14.32 -2.92 -4.52
C THR A 113 -15.69 -3.55 -4.29
N ALA A 114 -16.00 -3.94 -3.05
CA ALA A 114 -17.29 -4.51 -2.68
C ALA A 114 -18.47 -3.57 -2.98
N THR A 115 -18.31 -2.30 -2.66
CA THR A 115 -19.35 -1.29 -2.92
C THR A 115 -19.54 -1.06 -4.41
N THR A 116 -18.43 -0.98 -5.15
CA THR A 116 -18.46 -0.78 -6.61
C THR A 116 -19.10 -1.98 -7.31
N LEU A 117 -18.70 -3.21 -6.97
CA LEU A 117 -19.30 -4.42 -7.50
C LEU A 117 -20.80 -4.51 -7.21
N ARG A 118 -21.22 -4.18 -5.99
CA ARG A 118 -22.64 -4.16 -5.62
C ARG A 118 -23.42 -3.18 -6.48
N ASN A 119 -22.89 -2.01 -6.76
CA ASN A 119 -23.55 -1.02 -7.62
C ASN A 119 -23.61 -1.50 -9.07
N VAL A 120 -22.48 -1.95 -9.63
CA VAL A 120 -22.41 -2.41 -11.03
C VAL A 120 -23.36 -3.60 -11.27
N ILE A 121 -23.37 -4.56 -10.35
CA ILE A 121 -24.20 -5.77 -10.49
C ILE A 121 -25.66 -5.48 -10.18
N GLY A 122 -25.95 -4.57 -9.26
CA GLY A 122 -27.30 -4.14 -8.95
C GLY A 122 -28.04 -3.47 -10.13
N ASP A 123 -27.28 -2.95 -11.09
CA ASP A 123 -27.81 -2.37 -12.34
C ASP A 123 -28.00 -3.40 -13.47
N LEU A 124 -27.48 -4.63 -13.31
CA LEU A 124 -27.52 -5.70 -14.30
C LEU A 124 -28.53 -6.81 -13.93
N GLU A 125 -29.11 -7.43 -14.96
CA GLU A 125 -29.87 -8.66 -14.81
C GLU A 125 -28.93 -9.88 -14.66
N LEU A 126 -29.42 -10.99 -14.10
CA LEU A 126 -28.63 -12.19 -13.85
C LEU A 126 -27.93 -12.69 -15.14
N ASP A 127 -28.67 -12.75 -16.24
CA ASP A 127 -28.14 -13.20 -17.54
C ASP A 127 -27.04 -12.26 -18.06
N GLU A 128 -27.24 -10.97 -17.91
CA GLU A 128 -26.21 -9.97 -18.25
C GLU A 128 -24.97 -10.09 -17.37
N THR A 129 -25.15 -10.34 -16.08
CA THR A 129 -24.03 -10.54 -15.13
C THR A 129 -23.19 -11.75 -15.51
N LEU A 130 -23.80 -12.84 -15.94
CA LEU A 130 -23.10 -14.06 -16.33
C LEU A 130 -22.36 -13.93 -17.68
N THR A 131 -22.89 -13.15 -18.61
CA THR A 131 -22.33 -12.97 -19.96
C THR A 131 -21.35 -11.79 -20.07
N SER A 132 -21.47 -10.79 -19.20
CA SER A 132 -20.75 -9.51 -19.30
C SER A 132 -19.57 -9.38 -18.32
N ARG A 133 -18.90 -10.48 -17.98
CA ARG A 133 -17.74 -10.46 -17.04
C ARG A 133 -16.69 -9.40 -17.40
N GLU A 134 -16.40 -9.25 -18.68
CA GLU A 134 -15.40 -8.30 -19.18
C GLU A 134 -15.85 -6.85 -18.98
N THR A 135 -17.13 -6.57 -19.19
CA THR A 135 -17.73 -5.25 -18.97
C THR A 135 -17.73 -4.88 -17.48
N ILE A 136 -18.09 -5.82 -16.60
CA ILE A 136 -18.10 -5.63 -15.15
C ILE A 136 -16.68 -5.31 -14.65
N ASN A 137 -15.68 -6.07 -15.09
CA ASN A 137 -14.28 -5.84 -14.72
C ASN A 137 -13.81 -4.45 -15.17
N THR A 138 -14.12 -4.06 -16.41
CA THR A 138 -13.73 -2.75 -16.97
C THR A 138 -14.38 -1.60 -16.23
N GLN A 139 -15.67 -1.70 -15.93
CA GLN A 139 -16.38 -0.67 -15.14
C GLN A 139 -15.83 -0.58 -13.72
N THR A 140 -15.62 -1.72 -13.04
CA THR A 140 -15.09 -1.74 -11.69
C THR A 140 -13.71 -1.09 -11.60
N VAL A 141 -12.81 -1.38 -12.55
CA VAL A 141 -11.48 -0.76 -12.62
C VAL A 141 -11.59 0.76 -12.87
N SER A 142 -12.47 1.19 -13.77
CA SER A 142 -12.67 2.60 -14.07
C SER A 142 -13.17 3.38 -12.84
N TYR A 143 -14.16 2.88 -12.13
CA TYR A 143 -14.70 3.52 -10.93
C TYR A 143 -13.68 3.56 -9.77
N THR A 144 -12.91 2.51 -9.58
CA THR A 144 -11.87 2.46 -8.54
C THR A 144 -10.73 3.42 -8.84
N HIS A 145 -10.35 3.57 -10.10
CA HIS A 145 -9.27 4.47 -10.51
C HIS A 145 -9.67 5.95 -10.38
N LEU A 146 -10.87 6.32 -10.82
CA LEU A 146 -11.41 7.67 -10.69
C LEU A 146 -11.55 8.10 -9.21
N ARG A 147 -12.09 7.23 -8.36
CA ARG A 147 -12.29 7.52 -6.93
C ARG A 147 -10.99 7.64 -6.15
N ALA A 148 -9.98 6.84 -6.47
CA ALA A 148 -8.64 6.97 -5.90
C ALA A 148 -7.99 8.32 -6.25
N HIS A 149 -8.26 8.85 -7.43
CA HIS A 149 -7.76 10.14 -7.88
C HIS A 149 -8.49 11.32 -7.22
N GLU A 150 -9.81 11.22 -7.02
CA GLU A 150 -10.60 12.25 -6.32
C GLU A 150 -10.25 12.35 -4.84
N THR A 151 -9.96 11.22 -4.18
CA THR A 151 -9.55 11.23 -2.77
C THR A 151 -8.18 11.90 -2.57
N SER A 152 -7.29 11.86 -3.56
CA SER A 152 -6.01 12.54 -3.51
C SER A 152 -6.11 14.05 -3.81
N ALA A 153 -7.14 14.50 -4.55
CA ALA A 153 -7.38 15.91 -4.87
C ALA A 153 -8.05 16.68 -3.72
N HIS A 154 -8.69 16.00 -2.79
CA HIS A 154 -9.36 16.63 -1.63
C HIS A 154 -8.48 16.81 -0.39
N LEU A 155 -7.19 16.46 -0.46
CA LEU A 155 -6.20 16.60 0.62
C LEU A 155 -5.16 17.69 0.37
N VAL A 156 -5.54 18.75 -0.34
CA VAL A 156 -4.75 19.99 -0.44
C VAL A 156 -5.38 21.07 0.42
#